data_fd9a4cd463d563307cf6ffc7f4fb8d8b
#
_entry.id   fd9a4cd463d563307cf6ffc7f4fb8d8b
#
_cell.length_a   1.000
_cell.length_b   1.000
_cell.length_c   1.000
_cell.angle_alpha   90.00
_cell.angle_beta   90.00
_cell.angle_gamma   90.00
#
_symmetry.space_group_name_H-M   'P 1'
#
loop_
_entity.id
_entity.type
_entity.pdbx_description
1 polymer ?
#
loop_
_entity_poly.entity_id
_entity_poly.type
_entity_poly.pdbx_seq_one_letter_code
_entity_poly.pdbx_strand_id
1 'polypeptide(L)'
;MKEIKKVNKNSILKKIFIKICRFFNLEIIDQNNFYLPVTKQYLNEDLSIPGKRSLTLPMGNVQITRKVKSLTIILRTCSSVHMLTQTKKRIFEKNKSEYTLRSLNSLIRSINHNKNIFDNINLDLIIVDHNSTQDVIDKMKLLLSKQFFKHQIIPLNLDNFIKDINPINEKKEKVTLNQMSNMSNIYQSLLLSKKCDDLVYFVEDDYIHSIESMKEMILTYEKLSSILKNELILCPTDYPYLYTNTNDSTIFLGDKKHWRTIKETLCTFLTSKIIIDKYWEKLDKWCKFEHYPFEKPLHEIYEKEYCLSPIPSLAMHCTNVNSIFGLSPNYNWKKVWEENEIK
;
A
#
# COMPACT_ATOMS: atom_id res chain seq x y z
N MET A 1 31.60 4.84 -29.74
CA MET A 1 31.02 5.13 -28.39
C MET A 1 31.77 6.30 -27.81
N LYS A 2 31.17 7.49 -27.73
CA LYS A 2 31.78 8.61 -27.00
C LYS A 2 31.51 8.36 -25.52
N GLU A 3 32.58 8.23 -24.75
CA GLU A 3 32.52 8.08 -23.29
C GLU A 3 31.68 9.23 -22.69
N ILE A 4 30.72 8.82 -21.85
CA ILE A 4 29.97 9.75 -21.00
C ILE A 4 31.00 10.39 -20.06
N LYS A 5 31.34 11.65 -20.25
CA LYS A 5 32.20 12.38 -19.32
C LYS A 5 31.60 12.25 -17.92
N LYS A 6 32.32 11.55 -17.03
CA LYS A 6 31.98 11.50 -15.60
C LYS A 6 31.74 12.93 -15.13
N VAL A 7 30.55 13.21 -14.63
CA VAL A 7 30.20 14.48 -14.00
C VAL A 7 31.25 14.74 -12.91
N ASN A 8 32.09 15.74 -13.11
CA ASN A 8 33.14 16.08 -12.17
C ASN A 8 32.51 16.35 -10.79
N LYS A 9 32.98 15.64 -9.77
CA LYS A 9 32.67 15.94 -8.37
C LYS A 9 32.85 17.44 -8.17
N ASN A 10 31.80 18.12 -7.72
CA ASN A 10 31.79 19.55 -7.48
C ASN A 10 33.11 19.97 -6.79
N SER A 11 33.92 20.78 -7.44
CA SER A 11 35.15 21.29 -6.84
C SER A 11 34.80 22.09 -5.58
N ILE A 12 35.69 22.07 -4.59
CA ILE A 12 35.53 22.84 -3.35
C ILE A 12 35.24 24.32 -3.66
N LEU A 13 35.89 24.86 -4.66
CA LEU A 13 35.69 26.24 -5.15
C LEU A 13 34.25 26.48 -5.63
N LYS A 14 33.64 25.53 -6.38
CA LYS A 14 32.25 25.62 -6.82
C LYS A 14 31.27 25.63 -5.63
N LYS A 15 31.53 24.81 -4.61
CA LYS A 15 30.71 24.80 -3.39
C LYS A 15 30.80 26.11 -2.60
N ILE A 16 32.00 26.68 -2.49
CA ILE A 16 32.22 27.97 -1.82
C ILE A 16 31.48 29.07 -2.59
N PHE A 17 31.64 29.11 -3.90
CA PHE A 17 30.98 30.08 -4.75
C PHE A 17 29.47 30.06 -4.66
N ILE A 18 28.86 28.85 -4.67
CA ILE A 18 27.42 28.68 -4.48
C ILE A 18 26.99 29.19 -3.08
N LYS A 19 27.77 28.95 -2.03
CA LYS A 19 27.45 29.46 -0.68
C LYS A 19 27.50 30.99 -0.63
N ILE A 20 28.45 31.61 -1.29
CA ILE A 20 28.57 33.09 -1.40
C ILE A 20 27.35 33.66 -2.12
N CYS A 21 26.94 33.06 -3.25
CA CYS A 21 25.78 33.53 -3.99
C CYS A 21 24.49 33.39 -3.15
N ARG A 22 24.32 32.30 -2.43
CA ARG A 22 23.17 32.12 -1.52
C ARG A 22 23.13 33.12 -0.38
N PHE A 23 24.30 33.57 0.12
CA PHE A 23 24.37 34.66 1.11
C PHE A 23 23.79 35.97 0.57
N PHE A 24 23.89 36.18 -0.75
CA PHE A 24 23.30 37.35 -1.43
C PHE A 24 21.89 37.09 -1.98
N ASN A 25 21.21 36.01 -1.54
CA ASN A 25 19.90 35.59 -2.06
C ASN A 25 19.88 35.27 -3.58
N LEU A 26 21.03 34.87 -4.15
CA LEU A 26 21.15 34.44 -5.52
C LEU A 26 21.28 32.90 -5.55
N GLU A 27 20.46 32.23 -6.35
CA GLU A 27 20.60 30.81 -6.61
C GLU A 27 21.29 30.56 -7.93
N ILE A 28 22.38 29.79 -7.90
CA ILE A 28 23.10 29.36 -9.11
C ILE A 28 22.64 27.96 -9.47
N ILE A 29 22.07 27.83 -10.65
CA ILE A 29 21.61 26.57 -11.21
C ILE A 29 22.67 26.06 -12.19
N ASP A 30 23.22 24.86 -11.92
CA ASP A 30 24.10 24.21 -12.87
C ASP A 30 23.24 23.54 -13.95
N GLN A 31 23.19 24.13 -15.14
CA GLN A 31 22.41 23.62 -16.27
C GLN A 31 22.79 22.18 -16.66
N ASN A 32 24.01 21.74 -16.36
CA ASN A 32 24.41 20.36 -16.63
C ASN A 32 23.73 19.31 -15.68
N ASN A 33 23.23 19.75 -14.53
CA ASN A 33 22.49 18.87 -13.64
C ASN A 33 21.03 18.60 -14.10
N PHE A 34 20.53 19.35 -15.07
CA PHE A 34 19.25 19.08 -15.73
C PHE A 34 19.37 18.13 -16.91
N TYR A 35 20.57 17.66 -17.21
CA TYR A 35 20.78 16.69 -18.29
C TYR A 35 20.38 15.29 -17.81
N LEU A 36 19.21 14.84 -18.26
CA LEU A 36 18.87 13.42 -18.18
C LEU A 36 19.64 12.71 -19.30
N PRO A 37 20.41 11.66 -18.98
CA PRO A 37 21.11 10.88 -20.01
C PRO A 37 20.08 10.18 -20.89
N VAL A 38 19.98 10.63 -22.12
CA VAL A 38 19.07 10.06 -23.12
C VAL A 38 19.89 9.22 -24.07
N THR A 39 19.56 7.94 -24.19
CA THR A 39 20.15 7.05 -25.19
C THR A 39 19.42 7.22 -26.52
N LYS A 40 20.12 6.89 -27.64
CA LYS A 40 19.50 7.02 -28.99
C LYS A 40 18.20 6.23 -29.16
N GLN A 41 18.01 5.15 -28.42
CA GLN A 41 16.79 4.33 -28.45
C GLN A 41 15.53 5.03 -27.92
N TYR A 42 15.69 6.14 -27.21
CA TYR A 42 14.59 6.95 -26.69
C TYR A 42 14.33 8.22 -27.50
N LEU A 43 15.01 8.40 -28.61
CA LEU A 43 14.72 9.47 -29.56
C LEU A 43 13.49 9.07 -30.38
N ASN A 44 12.46 9.88 -30.27
CA ASN A 44 11.23 9.72 -31.06
C ASN A 44 11.07 10.95 -31.96
N GLU A 45 11.17 10.73 -33.27
CA GLU A 45 11.06 11.81 -34.28
C GLU A 45 9.59 12.25 -34.46
N ASP A 46 8.63 11.38 -34.11
CA ASP A 46 7.18 11.64 -34.27
C ASP A 46 6.65 12.66 -33.25
N LEU A 47 7.32 12.81 -32.10
CA LEU A 47 6.97 13.79 -31.07
C LEU A 47 7.77 15.08 -31.21
N SER A 48 8.21 15.44 -32.39
CA SER A 48 9.10 16.55 -32.58
C SER A 48 8.44 17.92 -32.36
N ILE A 49 9.16 18.81 -31.69
CA ILE A 49 9.00 20.25 -31.90
C ILE A 49 9.21 20.49 -33.39
N PRO A 50 8.38 21.30 -34.08
CA PRO A 50 8.46 21.45 -35.53
C PRO A 50 9.90 21.61 -36.04
N GLY A 51 10.34 20.71 -36.92
CA GLY A 51 11.67 20.68 -37.51
C GLY A 51 12.80 20.13 -36.63
N LYS A 52 12.51 19.57 -35.47
CA LYS A 52 13.52 19.00 -34.54
C LYS A 52 13.13 17.63 -34.02
N ARG A 53 14.12 16.91 -33.52
CA ARG A 53 13.91 15.64 -32.82
C ARG A 53 13.25 15.90 -31.47
N SER A 54 12.26 15.09 -31.14
CA SER A 54 11.76 15.04 -29.77
C SER A 54 12.54 14.02 -28.96
N LEU A 55 12.60 14.24 -27.66
CA LEU A 55 13.20 13.34 -26.70
C LEU A 55 12.09 12.69 -25.88
N THR A 56 11.99 11.37 -25.96
CA THR A 56 11.17 10.62 -25.01
C THR A 56 12.01 10.34 -23.79
N LEU A 57 11.64 10.93 -22.65
CA LEU A 57 12.34 10.68 -21.39
C LEU A 57 12.09 9.22 -20.95
N PRO A 58 13.14 8.48 -20.60
CA PRO A 58 13.02 7.06 -20.24
C PRO A 58 12.41 6.79 -18.85
N MET A 59 11.80 7.79 -18.23
CA MET A 59 11.23 7.70 -16.87
C MET A 59 10.16 6.60 -16.74
N GLY A 60 9.48 6.25 -17.83
CA GLY A 60 8.49 5.18 -17.86
C GLY A 60 9.07 3.81 -18.27
N ASN A 61 10.28 3.77 -18.85
CA ASN A 61 10.89 2.56 -19.36
C ASN A 61 12.08 2.15 -18.50
N VAL A 62 11.86 1.21 -17.60
CA VAL A 62 12.82 0.74 -16.62
C VAL A 62 13.09 -0.74 -16.83
N GLN A 63 14.34 -1.16 -16.72
CA GLN A 63 14.68 -2.57 -16.68
C GLN A 63 14.19 -3.18 -15.35
N ILE A 64 13.19 -4.06 -15.44
CA ILE A 64 12.66 -4.75 -14.26
C ILE A 64 13.63 -5.86 -13.83
N THR A 65 14.31 -5.62 -12.72
CA THR A 65 15.25 -6.58 -12.10
C THR A 65 14.63 -7.29 -10.90
N ARG A 66 13.63 -6.69 -10.25
CA ARG A 66 12.86 -7.26 -9.16
C ARG A 66 11.47 -7.65 -9.68
N LYS A 67 11.29 -8.93 -10.00
CA LYS A 67 9.99 -9.48 -10.43
C LYS A 67 9.25 -10.09 -9.25
N VAL A 68 7.93 -9.91 -9.23
CA VAL A 68 7.04 -10.56 -8.28
C VAL A 68 6.83 -12.01 -8.69
N LYS A 69 7.05 -12.94 -7.75
CA LYS A 69 6.90 -14.38 -7.98
C LYS A 69 5.61 -14.94 -7.39
N SER A 70 5.22 -14.42 -6.25
CA SER A 70 3.97 -14.78 -5.60
C SER A 70 3.36 -13.59 -4.87
N LEU A 71 2.05 -13.63 -4.70
CA LEU A 71 1.29 -12.69 -3.89
C LEU A 71 0.33 -13.47 -3.01
N THR A 72 0.46 -13.31 -1.71
CA THR A 72 -0.54 -13.78 -0.75
C THR A 72 -1.33 -12.59 -0.23
N ILE A 73 -2.62 -12.57 -0.49
CA ILE A 73 -3.54 -11.56 0.07
C ILE A 73 -4.12 -12.15 1.36
N ILE A 74 -3.98 -11.43 2.47
CA ILE A 74 -4.55 -11.81 3.76
C ILE A 74 -5.62 -10.80 4.13
N LEU A 75 -6.87 -11.16 3.91
CA LEU A 75 -8.04 -10.35 4.25
C LEU A 75 -8.52 -10.71 5.65
N ARG A 76 -8.52 -9.73 6.56
CA ARG A 76 -9.02 -9.86 7.93
C ARG A 76 -10.49 -9.47 7.98
N THR A 77 -11.35 -10.37 8.44
CA THR A 77 -12.80 -10.14 8.49
C THR A 77 -13.38 -10.30 9.89
N CYS A 78 -14.37 -9.45 10.21
CA CYS A 78 -15.18 -9.55 11.42
C CYS A 78 -16.51 -8.81 11.20
N SER A 79 -17.56 -9.51 10.81
CA SER A 79 -18.84 -8.86 10.53
C SER A 79 -19.70 -8.59 11.77
N SER A 80 -19.32 -9.13 12.95
CA SER A 80 -20.04 -8.94 14.22
C SER A 80 -19.73 -7.65 14.94
N VAL A 81 -18.61 -6.97 14.61
CA VAL A 81 -18.19 -5.71 15.22
C VAL A 81 -18.31 -4.58 14.22
N HIS A 82 -19.07 -3.56 14.57
CA HIS A 82 -19.31 -2.45 13.65
C HIS A 82 -18.12 -1.51 13.50
N MET A 83 -17.58 -1.02 14.61
CA MET A 83 -16.35 -0.20 14.66
C MET A 83 -15.66 -0.40 16.02
N LEU A 84 -14.33 -0.45 16.04
CA LEU A 84 -13.55 -0.67 17.26
C LEU A 84 -13.38 0.60 18.10
N THR A 85 -13.13 1.74 17.46
CA THR A 85 -12.64 2.94 18.12
C THR A 85 -13.48 4.19 17.88
N GLN A 86 -14.53 4.11 17.05
CA GLN A 86 -15.30 5.28 16.64
C GLN A 86 -16.78 5.12 16.96
N THR A 87 -17.37 6.16 17.57
CA THR A 87 -18.80 6.25 17.87
C THR A 87 -19.62 6.79 16.70
N LYS A 88 -18.95 7.35 15.67
CA LYS A 88 -19.62 7.94 14.51
C LYS A 88 -19.99 6.86 13.49
N LYS A 89 -21.10 7.10 12.77
CA LYS A 89 -21.55 6.20 11.71
C LYS A 89 -20.53 6.10 10.57
N ARG A 90 -20.41 4.92 10.00
CA ARG A 90 -19.64 4.70 8.76
C ARG A 90 -20.32 5.43 7.59
N ILE A 91 -19.50 5.77 6.59
CA ILE A 91 -20.03 6.20 5.31
C ILE A 91 -20.98 5.12 4.75
N PHE A 92 -22.07 5.50 4.12
CA PHE A 92 -23.20 4.68 3.63
C PHE A 92 -24.14 4.11 4.70
N GLU A 93 -23.81 4.16 5.98
CA GLU A 93 -24.68 3.70 7.09
C GLU A 93 -25.24 2.27 6.89
N LYS A 94 -24.46 1.37 6.32
CA LYS A 94 -24.82 -0.04 6.10
C LYS A 94 -24.33 -0.94 7.23
N ASN A 95 -24.85 -2.16 7.29
CA ASN A 95 -24.38 -3.20 8.20
C ASN A 95 -22.92 -3.56 7.88
N LYS A 96 -22.16 -3.99 8.89
CA LYS A 96 -20.74 -4.35 8.72
C LYS A 96 -20.53 -5.42 7.66
N SER A 97 -21.44 -6.38 7.54
CA SER A 97 -21.41 -7.42 6.52
C SER A 97 -21.36 -6.89 5.08
N GLU A 98 -22.02 -5.75 4.79
CA GLU A 98 -21.98 -5.13 3.47
C GLU A 98 -20.56 -4.65 3.13
N TYR A 99 -19.85 -4.06 4.08
CA TYR A 99 -18.47 -3.62 3.86
C TYR A 99 -17.55 -4.81 3.65
N THR A 100 -17.64 -5.83 4.51
CA THR A 100 -16.85 -7.06 4.42
C THR A 100 -17.02 -7.74 3.07
N LEU A 101 -18.26 -7.93 2.63
CA LEU A 101 -18.55 -8.60 1.37
C LEU A 101 -18.14 -7.77 0.15
N ARG A 102 -18.36 -6.44 0.17
CA ARG A 102 -17.90 -5.55 -0.91
C ARG A 102 -16.38 -5.44 -0.95
N SER A 103 -15.71 -5.47 0.18
CA SER A 103 -14.24 -5.51 0.25
C SER A 103 -13.71 -6.76 -0.47
N LEU A 104 -14.21 -7.93 -0.11
CA LEU A 104 -13.85 -9.19 -0.78
C LEU A 104 -14.18 -9.16 -2.27
N ASN A 105 -15.39 -8.73 -2.64
CA ASN A 105 -15.81 -8.64 -4.05
C ASN A 105 -14.90 -7.71 -4.85
N SER A 106 -14.50 -6.57 -4.28
CA SER A 106 -13.61 -5.61 -4.95
C SER A 106 -12.22 -6.19 -5.23
N LEU A 107 -11.66 -6.95 -4.31
CA LEU A 107 -10.41 -7.69 -4.52
C LEU A 107 -10.55 -8.71 -5.66
N ILE A 108 -11.58 -9.54 -5.61
CA ILE A 108 -11.86 -10.56 -6.64
C ILE A 108 -12.03 -9.91 -8.01
N ARG A 109 -12.80 -8.82 -8.11
CA ARG A 109 -13.00 -8.10 -9.38
C ARG A 109 -11.70 -7.50 -9.90
N SER A 110 -10.88 -6.89 -9.05
CA SER A 110 -9.60 -6.32 -9.45
C SER A 110 -8.61 -7.39 -9.93
N ILE A 111 -8.59 -8.57 -9.29
CA ILE A 111 -7.80 -9.72 -9.70
C ILE A 111 -8.27 -10.24 -11.05
N ASN A 112 -9.58 -10.49 -11.21
CA ASN A 112 -10.15 -11.06 -12.44
C ASN A 112 -10.01 -10.12 -13.64
N HIS A 113 -10.16 -8.82 -13.43
CA HIS A 113 -10.00 -7.83 -14.51
C HIS A 113 -8.60 -7.81 -15.09
N ASN A 114 -7.61 -8.11 -14.27
CA ASN A 114 -6.20 -8.08 -14.65
C ASN A 114 -5.56 -9.49 -14.58
N LYS A 115 -6.33 -10.53 -14.88
CA LYS A 115 -5.92 -11.94 -14.74
C LYS A 115 -4.57 -12.23 -15.39
N ASN A 116 -4.28 -11.63 -16.53
CA ASN A 116 -3.04 -11.85 -17.29
C ASN A 116 -1.75 -11.48 -16.54
N ILE A 117 -1.79 -10.59 -15.57
CA ILE A 117 -0.59 -10.28 -14.77
C ILE A 117 -0.21 -11.43 -13.83
N PHE A 118 -1.18 -12.31 -13.52
CA PHE A 118 -0.99 -13.44 -12.62
C PHE A 118 -0.56 -14.73 -13.35
N ASP A 119 -0.37 -14.71 -14.67
CA ASP A 119 0.04 -15.90 -15.44
C ASP A 119 1.39 -16.47 -14.92
N ASN A 120 2.26 -15.60 -14.39
CA ASN A 120 3.58 -15.97 -13.85
C ASN A 120 3.71 -15.64 -12.35
N ILE A 121 2.61 -15.34 -11.66
CA ILE A 121 2.58 -14.99 -10.24
C ILE A 121 1.66 -15.97 -9.51
N ASN A 122 2.21 -16.71 -8.56
CA ASN A 122 1.39 -17.57 -7.70
C ASN A 122 0.52 -16.69 -6.80
N LEU A 123 -0.80 -16.78 -6.93
CA LEU A 123 -1.76 -15.98 -6.16
C LEU A 123 -2.53 -16.82 -5.16
N ASP A 124 -2.47 -16.43 -3.90
CA ASP A 124 -3.25 -17.01 -2.82
C ASP A 124 -4.08 -15.92 -2.12
N LEU A 125 -5.34 -16.21 -1.81
CA LEU A 125 -6.20 -15.37 -0.96
C LEU A 125 -6.57 -16.12 0.31
N ILE A 126 -6.15 -15.60 1.46
CA ILE A 126 -6.46 -16.15 2.78
C ILE A 126 -7.39 -15.17 3.49
N ILE A 127 -8.55 -15.62 3.90
CA ILE A 127 -9.46 -14.85 4.77
C ILE A 127 -9.26 -15.37 6.19
N VAL A 128 -8.88 -14.46 7.11
CA VAL A 128 -8.81 -14.76 8.54
C VAL A 128 -10.05 -14.15 9.19
N ASP A 129 -11.02 -15.00 9.47
CA ASP A 129 -12.32 -14.54 9.95
C ASP A 129 -12.46 -14.69 11.47
N HIS A 130 -12.99 -13.64 12.11
CA HIS A 130 -13.39 -13.70 13.50
C HIS A 130 -14.87 -13.41 13.66
N ASN A 131 -15.62 -14.44 14.00
CA ASN A 131 -17.01 -14.33 14.47
C ASN A 131 -17.98 -13.66 13.47
N SER A 132 -17.76 -13.83 12.15
CA SER A 132 -18.76 -13.49 11.16
C SER A 132 -19.93 -14.47 11.20
N THR A 133 -21.12 -14.01 10.85
CA THR A 133 -22.31 -14.86 10.80
C THR A 133 -22.18 -15.90 9.70
N GLN A 134 -22.86 -17.05 9.86
CA GLN A 134 -22.79 -18.13 8.87
C GLN A 134 -23.24 -17.69 7.48
N ASP A 135 -24.26 -16.82 7.38
CA ASP A 135 -24.72 -16.23 6.12
C ASP A 135 -23.59 -15.46 5.40
N VAL A 136 -22.80 -14.67 6.13
CA VAL A 136 -21.65 -13.93 5.56
C VAL A 136 -20.57 -14.90 5.11
N ILE A 137 -20.26 -15.92 5.89
CA ILE A 137 -19.27 -16.96 5.53
C ILE A 137 -19.72 -17.70 4.26
N ASP A 138 -20.98 -18.06 4.13
CA ASP A 138 -21.49 -18.78 2.96
C ASP A 138 -21.47 -17.90 1.70
N LYS A 139 -21.78 -16.60 1.82
CA LYS A 139 -21.64 -15.63 0.74
C LYS A 139 -20.17 -15.47 0.33
N MET A 140 -19.23 -15.39 1.28
CA MET A 140 -17.79 -15.36 0.96
C MET A 140 -17.35 -16.62 0.22
N LYS A 141 -17.78 -17.82 0.65
CA LYS A 141 -17.50 -19.08 -0.04
C LYS A 141 -18.07 -19.07 -1.47
N LEU A 142 -19.28 -18.56 -1.65
CA LEU A 142 -19.90 -18.44 -2.98
C LEU A 142 -19.11 -17.55 -3.91
N LEU A 143 -18.63 -16.38 -3.43
CA LEU A 143 -17.77 -15.47 -4.20
C LEU A 143 -16.45 -16.14 -4.61
N LEU A 144 -15.89 -16.96 -3.75
CA LEU A 144 -14.61 -17.63 -3.96
C LEU A 144 -14.70 -18.87 -4.85
N SER A 145 -15.83 -19.57 -4.87
CA SER A 145 -15.98 -20.89 -5.49
C SER A 145 -15.64 -20.98 -6.99
N LYS A 146 -15.67 -19.85 -7.70
CA LYS A 146 -15.40 -19.77 -9.16
C LYS A 146 -14.07 -19.11 -9.49
N GLN A 147 -13.20 -18.89 -8.51
CA GLN A 147 -11.97 -18.17 -8.74
C GLN A 147 -10.85 -19.08 -9.24
N PHE A 148 -9.96 -18.55 -10.09
CA PHE A 148 -8.84 -19.30 -10.66
C PHE A 148 -7.63 -19.43 -9.73
N PHE A 149 -7.61 -18.65 -8.64
CA PHE A 149 -6.53 -18.62 -7.67
C PHE A 149 -6.86 -19.44 -6.43
N LYS A 150 -5.82 -19.85 -5.71
CA LYS A 150 -6.00 -20.55 -4.45
C LYS A 150 -6.63 -19.65 -3.39
N HIS A 151 -7.53 -20.20 -2.60
CA HIS A 151 -8.19 -19.44 -1.55
C HIS A 151 -8.59 -20.33 -0.38
N GLN A 152 -8.67 -19.74 0.81
CA GLN A 152 -9.15 -20.41 2.01
C GLN A 152 -9.72 -19.40 3.00
N ILE A 153 -10.67 -19.86 3.82
CA ILE A 153 -11.22 -19.12 4.97
C ILE A 153 -10.76 -19.86 6.22
N ILE A 154 -10.01 -19.16 7.06
CA ILE A 154 -9.45 -19.68 8.31
C ILE A 154 -10.15 -18.97 9.47
N PRO A 155 -10.84 -19.71 10.36
CA PRO A 155 -11.39 -19.10 11.56
C PRO A 155 -10.27 -18.67 12.51
N LEU A 156 -10.41 -17.48 13.10
CA LEU A 156 -9.53 -17.05 14.19
C LEU A 156 -9.87 -17.88 15.44
N ASN A 157 -8.92 -18.68 15.90
CA ASN A 157 -9.03 -19.29 17.24
C ASN A 157 -8.47 -18.32 18.28
N LEU A 158 -9.36 -17.52 18.86
CA LEU A 158 -8.97 -16.45 19.79
C LEU A 158 -8.18 -16.97 20.98
N ASP A 159 -8.53 -18.17 21.53
CA ASP A 159 -7.88 -18.76 22.70
C ASP A 159 -6.38 -19.06 22.47
N ASN A 160 -6.00 -19.30 21.22
CA ASN A 160 -4.60 -19.54 20.87
C ASN A 160 -3.73 -18.29 20.94
N PHE A 161 -4.32 -17.09 20.79
CA PHE A 161 -3.60 -15.84 20.65
C PHE A 161 -3.81 -14.88 21.81
N ILE A 162 -4.99 -14.85 22.42
CA ILE A 162 -5.37 -13.87 23.43
C ILE A 162 -4.45 -13.86 24.64
N LYS A 163 -3.89 -15.02 25.01
CA LYS A 163 -2.94 -15.18 26.11
C LYS A 163 -1.61 -14.45 25.89
N ASP A 164 -1.24 -14.24 24.62
CA ASP A 164 0.01 -13.56 24.24
C ASP A 164 -0.16 -12.04 24.13
N ILE A 165 -1.41 -11.56 24.23
CA ILE A 165 -1.74 -10.14 24.13
C ILE A 165 -1.72 -9.50 25.52
N ASN A 166 -1.02 -8.37 25.64
CA ASN A 166 -1.00 -7.61 26.88
C ASN A 166 -2.40 -7.06 27.17
N PRO A 167 -2.99 -7.37 28.34
CA PRO A 167 -4.31 -6.88 28.71
C PRO A 167 -4.36 -5.38 29.08
N ILE A 168 -3.20 -4.74 29.18
CA ILE A 168 -3.05 -3.32 29.55
C ILE A 168 -2.36 -2.60 28.38
N ASN A 169 -2.94 -1.48 27.95
CA ASN A 169 -2.45 -0.67 26.83
C ASN A 169 -1.38 0.38 27.26
N GLU A 170 -0.85 1.14 26.29
CA GLU A 170 0.16 2.20 26.51
C GLU A 170 -0.33 3.28 27.48
N LYS A 171 -1.65 3.52 27.58
CA LYS A 171 -2.25 4.47 28.53
C LYS A 171 -2.52 3.88 29.93
N LYS A 172 -2.10 2.64 30.16
CA LYS A 172 -2.36 1.89 31.39
C LYS A 172 -3.85 1.57 31.63
N GLU A 173 -4.64 1.51 30.57
CA GLU A 173 -6.04 1.14 30.57
C GLU A 173 -6.19 -0.34 30.15
N LYS A 174 -7.30 -0.97 30.57
CA LYS A 174 -7.62 -2.35 30.18
C LYS A 174 -8.02 -2.39 28.70
N VAL A 175 -7.36 -3.24 27.92
CA VAL A 175 -7.68 -3.49 26.51
C VAL A 175 -9.06 -4.14 26.40
N THR A 176 -9.91 -3.66 25.50
CA THR A 176 -11.23 -4.26 25.28
C THR A 176 -11.12 -5.62 24.60
N LEU A 177 -12.11 -6.49 24.82
CA LEU A 177 -12.14 -7.81 24.18
C LEU A 177 -12.13 -7.70 22.63
N ASN A 178 -12.86 -6.72 22.08
CA ASN A 178 -12.87 -6.47 20.64
C ASN A 178 -11.48 -6.09 20.12
N GLN A 179 -10.76 -5.25 20.85
CA GLN A 179 -9.40 -4.87 20.48
C GLN A 179 -8.41 -6.03 20.65
N MET A 180 -8.54 -6.84 21.68
CA MET A 180 -7.75 -8.07 21.85
C MET A 180 -8.00 -9.04 20.69
N SER A 181 -9.25 -9.17 20.25
CA SER A 181 -9.61 -9.98 19.08
C SER A 181 -9.00 -9.42 17.79
N ASN A 182 -9.03 -8.10 17.57
CA ASN A 182 -8.38 -7.47 16.43
C ASN A 182 -6.87 -7.73 16.42
N MET A 183 -6.20 -7.54 17.55
CA MET A 183 -4.78 -7.80 17.73
C MET A 183 -4.44 -9.28 17.49
N SER A 184 -5.28 -10.21 17.97
CA SER A 184 -5.14 -11.65 17.72
C SER A 184 -5.26 -11.98 16.23
N ASN A 185 -6.19 -11.33 15.51
CA ASN A 185 -6.34 -11.52 14.07
C ASN A 185 -5.12 -11.00 13.30
N ILE A 186 -4.58 -9.84 13.70
CA ILE A 186 -3.32 -9.32 13.15
C ILE A 186 -2.18 -10.31 13.41
N TYR A 187 -2.08 -10.85 14.62
CA TYR A 187 -1.04 -11.80 14.99
C TYR A 187 -1.11 -13.08 14.15
N GLN A 188 -2.29 -13.68 14.00
CA GLN A 188 -2.50 -14.84 13.12
C GLN A 188 -2.11 -14.49 11.67
N SER A 189 -2.49 -13.32 11.17
CA SER A 189 -2.15 -12.86 9.82
C SER A 189 -0.64 -12.71 9.62
N LEU A 190 0.07 -12.18 10.61
CA LEU A 190 1.53 -12.09 10.60
C LEU A 190 2.21 -13.47 10.63
N LEU A 191 1.69 -14.42 11.41
CA LEU A 191 2.22 -15.79 11.41
C LEU A 191 2.01 -16.50 10.06
N LEU A 192 0.87 -16.25 9.40
CA LEU A 192 0.61 -16.75 8.05
C LEU A 192 1.57 -16.12 7.04
N SER A 193 1.86 -14.84 7.15
CA SER A 193 2.77 -14.13 6.25
C SER A 193 4.21 -14.67 6.29
N LYS A 194 4.65 -15.25 7.40
CA LYS A 194 5.96 -15.93 7.49
C LYS A 194 6.08 -17.15 6.57
N LYS A 195 4.96 -17.75 6.18
CA LYS A 195 4.91 -18.92 5.30
C LYS A 195 4.79 -18.54 3.81
N CYS A 196 4.66 -17.25 3.51
CA CYS A 196 4.58 -16.75 2.15
C CYS A 196 5.96 -16.70 1.49
N ASP A 197 5.99 -16.79 0.15
CA ASP A 197 7.26 -16.86 -0.58
C ASP A 197 7.81 -15.50 -0.99
N ASP A 198 6.92 -14.51 -1.31
CA ASP A 198 7.36 -13.22 -1.84
C ASP A 198 6.51 -12.06 -1.28
N LEU A 199 5.49 -11.60 -1.99
CA LEU A 199 4.67 -10.47 -1.54
C LEU A 199 3.51 -10.90 -0.66
N VAL A 200 3.22 -10.07 0.34
CA VAL A 200 2.04 -10.20 1.20
C VAL A 200 1.27 -8.89 1.17
N TYR A 201 -0.04 -9.00 0.96
CA TYR A 201 -0.95 -7.87 1.04
C TYR A 201 -1.92 -8.06 2.20
N PHE A 202 -1.74 -7.31 3.28
CA PHE A 202 -2.65 -7.26 4.41
C PHE A 202 -3.81 -6.34 4.10
N VAL A 203 -5.04 -6.80 4.29
CA VAL A 203 -6.25 -6.03 3.97
C VAL A 203 -7.25 -6.10 5.12
N GLU A 204 -7.83 -4.96 5.49
CA GLU A 204 -8.96 -4.86 6.39
C GLU A 204 -10.27 -4.90 5.60
N ASP A 205 -11.32 -5.45 6.20
CA ASP A 205 -12.60 -5.72 5.54
C ASP A 205 -13.52 -4.50 5.33
N ASP A 206 -12.95 -3.30 5.38
CA ASP A 206 -13.59 -2.04 5.03
C ASP A 206 -12.81 -1.22 3.98
N TYR A 207 -11.89 -1.87 3.27
CA TYR A 207 -11.21 -1.31 2.09
C TYR A 207 -11.84 -1.85 0.82
N ILE A 208 -12.38 -0.95 -0.01
CA ILE A 208 -12.99 -1.30 -1.31
C ILE A 208 -12.08 -0.82 -2.43
N HIS A 209 -11.60 -1.75 -3.23
CA HIS A 209 -10.60 -1.52 -4.26
C HIS A 209 -11.21 -1.10 -5.59
N SER A 210 -10.50 -0.24 -6.32
CA SER A 210 -10.80 0.01 -7.72
C SER A 210 -10.39 -1.19 -8.58
N ILE A 211 -10.96 -1.28 -9.79
CA ILE A 211 -10.73 -2.40 -10.71
C ILE A 211 -9.26 -2.56 -11.11
N GLU A 212 -8.49 -1.47 -11.15
CA GLU A 212 -7.07 -1.47 -11.55
C GLU A 212 -6.10 -1.68 -10.39
N SER A 213 -6.58 -1.81 -9.15
CA SER A 213 -5.74 -1.76 -7.95
C SER A 213 -4.63 -2.80 -7.95
N MET A 214 -4.95 -4.07 -8.18
CA MET A 214 -3.96 -5.15 -8.11
C MET A 214 -2.87 -4.99 -9.17
N LYS A 215 -3.24 -4.64 -10.38
CA LYS A 215 -2.29 -4.40 -11.46
C LYS A 215 -1.34 -3.24 -11.15
N GLU A 216 -1.91 -2.09 -10.80
CA GLU A 216 -1.11 -0.90 -10.49
C GLU A 216 -0.14 -1.16 -9.34
N MET A 217 -0.58 -1.85 -8.28
CA MET A 217 0.27 -2.15 -7.12
C MET A 217 1.42 -3.09 -7.50
N ILE A 218 1.15 -4.19 -8.22
CA ILE A 218 2.17 -5.17 -8.59
C ILE A 218 3.19 -4.57 -9.54
N LEU A 219 2.75 -3.93 -10.63
CA LEU A 219 3.65 -3.35 -11.62
C LEU A 219 4.45 -2.16 -11.04
N THR A 220 3.83 -1.36 -10.18
CA THR A 220 4.54 -0.30 -9.45
C THR A 220 5.58 -0.90 -8.50
N TYR A 221 5.24 -1.98 -7.78
CA TYR A 221 6.19 -2.65 -6.91
C TYR A 221 7.44 -3.10 -7.69
N GLU A 222 7.24 -3.83 -8.79
CA GLU A 222 8.33 -4.30 -9.64
C GLU A 222 9.19 -3.15 -10.18
N LYS A 223 8.53 -2.10 -10.68
CA LYS A 223 9.19 -0.94 -11.27
C LYS A 223 10.01 -0.17 -10.24
N LEU A 224 9.38 0.25 -9.16
CA LEU A 224 10.02 1.13 -8.17
C LEU A 224 11.04 0.37 -7.32
N SER A 225 10.81 -0.90 -6.97
CA SER A 225 11.83 -1.70 -6.29
C SER A 225 13.06 -1.93 -7.17
N SER A 226 12.87 -2.08 -8.49
CA SER A 226 13.98 -2.19 -9.45
C SER A 226 14.79 -0.89 -9.56
N ILE A 227 14.11 0.27 -9.55
CA ILE A 227 14.77 1.59 -9.60
C ILE A 227 15.52 1.87 -8.29
N LEU A 228 14.84 1.68 -7.17
CA LEU A 228 15.35 2.03 -5.84
C LEU A 228 16.31 0.99 -5.28
N LYS A 229 16.33 -0.23 -5.86
CA LYS A 229 17.08 -1.40 -5.38
C LYS A 229 16.76 -1.73 -3.92
N ASN A 230 15.52 -1.53 -3.55
CA ASN A 230 14.98 -1.77 -2.22
C ASN A 230 13.62 -2.45 -2.31
N GLU A 231 13.29 -3.23 -1.30
CA GLU A 231 11.92 -3.68 -1.08
C GLU A 231 11.06 -2.49 -0.60
N LEU A 232 9.76 -2.57 -0.84
CA LEU A 232 8.84 -1.45 -0.63
C LEU A 232 7.67 -1.84 0.29
N ILE A 233 7.01 -0.81 0.81
CA ILE A 233 5.70 -0.93 1.44
C ILE A 233 4.74 -0.06 0.62
N LEU A 234 3.67 -0.65 0.09
CA LEU A 234 2.67 0.07 -0.71
C LEU A 234 1.35 0.11 0.02
N CYS A 235 0.85 1.31 0.29
CA CYS A 235 -0.49 1.52 0.84
C CYS A 235 -1.44 1.87 -0.31
N PRO A 236 -2.64 1.28 -0.40
CA PRO A 236 -3.51 1.48 -1.55
C PRO A 236 -4.28 2.80 -1.51
N THR A 237 -4.24 3.51 -0.38
CA THR A 237 -5.12 4.63 -0.09
C THR A 237 -4.36 5.95 0.02
N ASP A 238 -4.88 6.96 -0.67
CA ASP A 238 -4.44 8.34 -0.62
C ASP A 238 -5.31 9.10 0.40
N TYR A 239 -4.83 9.21 1.64
CA TYR A 239 -5.62 9.74 2.74
C TYR A 239 -5.71 11.27 2.75
N PRO A 240 -6.83 11.84 3.25
CA PRO A 240 -7.02 13.29 3.34
C PRO A 240 -5.95 14.02 4.16
N TYR A 241 -5.41 13.42 5.23
CA TYR A 241 -4.39 14.07 6.06
C TYR A 241 -3.14 14.46 5.29
N LEU A 242 -2.82 13.73 4.20
CA LEU A 242 -1.67 14.00 3.35
C LEU A 242 -1.77 15.33 2.58
N TYR A 243 -2.92 15.98 2.59
CA TYR A 243 -3.17 17.27 1.97
C TYR A 243 -3.30 18.42 2.98
N THR A 244 -3.28 18.12 4.27
CA THR A 244 -3.41 19.11 5.35
C THR A 244 -2.10 19.38 6.07
N ASN A 245 -1.13 18.47 5.94
CA ASN A 245 0.18 18.57 6.59
C ASN A 245 1.27 18.90 5.55
N THR A 246 2.18 19.80 5.90
CA THR A 246 3.36 20.14 5.09
C THR A 246 4.50 19.16 5.39
N ASN A 247 4.41 17.95 4.91
CA ASN A 247 5.48 16.96 5.05
C ASN A 247 6.26 16.87 3.73
N ASP A 248 7.58 16.77 3.81
CA ASP A 248 8.41 16.48 2.66
C ASP A 248 8.03 15.11 2.07
N SER A 249 7.71 15.10 0.79
CA SER A 249 7.36 13.88 0.07
C SER A 249 8.13 13.80 -1.24
N THR A 250 8.66 12.62 -1.53
CA THR A 250 9.20 12.31 -2.86
C THR A 250 8.09 11.67 -3.68
N ILE A 251 7.94 12.12 -4.93
CA ILE A 251 6.97 11.59 -5.88
C ILE A 251 7.68 10.68 -6.87
N PHE A 252 7.15 9.49 -7.05
CA PHE A 252 7.60 8.49 -8.02
C PHE A 252 6.53 8.24 -9.08
N LEU A 253 6.97 7.86 -10.27
CA LEU A 253 6.08 7.40 -11.32
C LEU A 253 5.94 5.88 -11.23
N GLY A 254 4.77 5.40 -10.78
CA GLY A 254 4.40 3.98 -10.76
C GLY A 254 4.14 3.42 -12.17
N ASP A 255 3.22 2.47 -12.31
CA ASP A 255 2.79 2.00 -13.64
C ASP A 255 2.01 3.09 -14.38
N LYS A 256 0.88 3.50 -13.85
CA LYS A 256 0.03 4.56 -14.43
C LYS A 256 -0.21 5.74 -13.48
N LYS A 257 0.10 5.59 -12.20
CA LYS A 257 -0.15 6.59 -11.17
C LYS A 257 1.15 7.18 -10.63
N HIS A 258 1.02 8.38 -10.06
CA HIS A 258 2.06 8.92 -9.20
C HIS A 258 1.94 8.27 -7.82
N TRP A 259 3.08 8.07 -7.18
CA TRP A 259 3.18 7.54 -5.84
C TRP A 259 4.04 8.47 -5.00
N ARG A 260 3.61 8.77 -3.80
CA ARG A 260 4.38 9.61 -2.87
C ARG A 260 4.85 8.84 -1.67
N THR A 261 6.00 9.23 -1.13
CA THR A 261 6.45 8.73 0.18
C THR A 261 5.51 9.20 1.27
N ILE A 262 5.18 8.30 2.20
CA ILE A 262 4.38 8.58 3.39
C ILE A 262 5.05 7.98 4.61
N LYS A 263 4.77 8.52 5.80
CA LYS A 263 5.31 8.05 7.07
C LYS A 263 4.25 7.39 7.96
N GLU A 264 2.98 7.60 7.64
CA GLU A 264 1.85 7.11 8.42
C GLU A 264 0.82 6.45 7.51
N THR A 265 0.29 5.31 7.92
CA THR A 265 -0.84 4.62 7.29
C THR A 265 -1.51 3.70 8.30
N LEU A 266 -2.59 3.03 7.88
CA LEU A 266 -3.30 2.04 8.67
C LEU A 266 -2.82 0.62 8.37
N CYS A 267 -3.56 -0.38 8.84
CA CYS A 267 -3.18 -1.79 8.78
C CYS A 267 -3.39 -2.46 7.41
N THR A 268 -3.73 -1.69 6.35
CA THR A 268 -3.88 -2.20 4.98
C THR A 268 -2.68 -1.76 4.14
N PHE A 269 -1.79 -2.71 3.85
CA PHE A 269 -0.56 -2.45 3.08
C PHE A 269 -0.02 -3.73 2.42
N LEU A 270 0.67 -3.57 1.29
CA LEU A 270 1.41 -4.61 0.59
C LEU A 270 2.90 -4.45 0.88
N THR A 271 3.57 -5.54 1.19
CA THR A 271 5.02 -5.56 1.38
C THR A 271 5.61 -6.92 1.04
N SER A 272 6.94 -7.05 1.09
CA SER A 272 7.61 -8.33 0.87
C SER A 272 7.86 -9.09 2.16
N LYS A 273 8.00 -10.41 2.00
CA LYS A 273 8.48 -11.29 3.07
C LYS A 273 9.82 -10.84 3.63
N ILE A 274 10.69 -10.27 2.80
CA ILE A 274 11.99 -9.74 3.22
C ILE A 274 11.82 -8.63 4.27
N ILE A 275 10.89 -7.70 4.06
CA ILE A 275 10.58 -6.65 5.05
C ILE A 275 9.94 -7.25 6.29
N ILE A 276 9.04 -8.21 6.14
CA ILE A 276 8.40 -8.88 7.28
C ILE A 276 9.46 -9.58 8.15
N ASP A 277 10.37 -10.33 7.55
CA ASP A 277 11.43 -11.02 8.28
C ASP A 277 12.42 -10.04 8.94
N LYS A 278 12.81 -8.97 8.22
CA LYS A 278 13.69 -7.92 8.72
C LYS A 278 13.15 -7.23 9.97
N TYR A 279 11.83 -7.00 10.03
CA TYR A 279 11.18 -6.29 11.14
C TYR A 279 10.31 -7.19 12.01
N TRP A 280 10.53 -8.51 11.97
CA TRP A 280 9.69 -9.46 12.67
C TRP A 280 9.50 -9.13 14.16
N GLU A 281 10.57 -8.86 14.89
CA GLU A 281 10.48 -8.55 16.32
C GLU A 281 9.59 -7.33 16.61
N LYS A 282 9.62 -6.33 15.72
CA LYS A 282 8.78 -5.14 15.85
C LYS A 282 7.31 -5.44 15.54
N LEU A 283 7.07 -6.22 14.50
CA LEU A 283 5.73 -6.64 14.08
C LEU A 283 5.08 -7.57 15.12
N ASP A 284 5.85 -8.48 15.69
CA ASP A 284 5.40 -9.37 16.77
C ASP A 284 5.02 -8.58 18.04
N LYS A 285 5.81 -7.58 18.41
CA LYS A 285 5.47 -6.68 19.52
C LYS A 285 4.26 -5.81 19.23
N TRP A 286 4.14 -5.31 18.00
CA TRP A 286 3.00 -4.49 17.58
C TRP A 286 1.67 -5.20 17.77
N CYS A 287 1.52 -6.44 17.33
CA CYS A 287 0.25 -7.16 17.43
C CYS A 287 -0.07 -7.64 18.87
N LYS A 288 0.86 -7.57 19.79
CA LYS A 288 0.70 -8.03 21.20
C LYS A 288 0.48 -6.91 22.21
N PHE A 289 0.61 -5.65 21.80
CA PHE A 289 0.47 -4.50 22.68
C PHE A 289 -0.29 -3.36 21.99
N GLU A 290 -1.31 -2.83 22.65
CA GLU A 290 -2.08 -1.70 22.10
C GLU A 290 -1.32 -0.38 22.31
N HIS A 291 -0.78 0.15 21.22
CA HIS A 291 -0.11 1.45 21.16
C HIS A 291 -1.08 2.60 20.89
N TYR A 292 -0.61 3.84 21.03
CA TYR A 292 -1.33 5.06 20.65
C TYR A 292 -0.42 6.00 19.84
N PRO A 293 -0.66 6.17 18.52
CA PRO A 293 -1.66 5.41 17.72
C PRO A 293 -1.31 3.92 17.66
N PHE A 294 -2.29 3.07 17.37
CA PHE A 294 -2.08 1.62 17.32
C PHE A 294 -0.98 1.24 16.32
N GLU A 295 -0.90 1.94 15.20
CA GLU A 295 0.06 1.74 14.12
C GLU A 295 1.47 2.30 14.40
N LYS A 296 1.73 2.90 15.56
CA LYS A 296 3.03 3.50 15.91
C LYS A 296 4.25 2.62 15.57
N PRO A 297 4.28 1.29 15.85
CA PRO A 297 5.41 0.45 15.46
C PRO A 297 5.56 0.28 13.95
N LEU A 298 4.46 0.33 13.18
CA LEU A 298 4.50 0.34 11.71
C LEU A 298 5.08 1.67 11.20
N HIS A 299 4.67 2.81 11.76
CA HIS A 299 5.19 4.12 11.38
C HIS A 299 6.71 4.20 11.59
N GLU A 300 7.24 3.58 12.63
CA GLU A 300 8.70 3.48 12.84
C GLU A 300 9.42 2.59 11.80
N ILE A 301 8.71 1.66 11.14
CA ILE A 301 9.23 0.91 9.99
C ILE A 301 9.21 1.81 8.75
N TYR A 302 8.13 2.57 8.54
CA TYR A 302 7.96 3.46 7.38
C TYR A 302 8.96 4.62 7.36
N GLU A 303 9.49 5.03 8.52
CA GLU A 303 10.58 5.98 8.59
C GLU A 303 11.92 5.44 8.04
N LYS A 304 12.06 4.11 8.01
CA LYS A 304 13.31 3.42 7.60
C LYS A 304 13.23 2.81 6.22
N GLU A 305 12.02 2.56 5.74
CA GLU A 305 11.75 1.93 4.45
C GLU A 305 10.94 2.87 3.54
N TYR A 306 10.95 2.59 2.25
CA TYR A 306 10.09 3.30 1.32
C TYR A 306 8.65 2.84 1.50
N CYS A 307 7.85 3.64 2.19
CA CYS A 307 6.41 3.48 2.25
C CYS A 307 5.75 4.46 1.29
N LEU A 308 4.94 3.96 0.35
CA LEU A 308 4.39 4.72 -0.76
C LEU A 308 2.87 4.64 -0.80
N SER A 309 2.23 5.75 -1.18
CA SER A 309 0.79 5.88 -1.38
C SER A 309 0.49 6.42 -2.79
N PRO A 310 -0.51 5.89 -3.51
CA PRO A 310 -0.83 6.30 -4.87
C PRO A 310 -1.58 7.64 -4.92
N ILE A 311 -1.43 8.37 -6.01
CA ILE A 311 -2.20 9.60 -6.30
C ILE A 311 -2.85 9.44 -7.69
N PRO A 312 -4.17 9.42 -7.80
CA PRO A 312 -5.19 9.25 -6.75
C PRO A 312 -5.25 7.81 -6.22
N SER A 313 -6.03 7.62 -5.16
CA SER A 313 -6.22 6.35 -4.43
C SER A 313 -6.53 5.14 -5.31
N LEU A 314 -6.14 3.95 -4.85
CA LEU A 314 -6.50 2.65 -5.43
C LEU A 314 -7.58 1.94 -4.63
N ALA A 315 -7.74 2.29 -3.38
CA ALA A 315 -8.78 1.76 -2.53
C ALA A 315 -9.45 2.86 -1.70
N MET A 316 -10.72 2.65 -1.38
CA MET A 316 -11.49 3.49 -0.48
C MET A 316 -11.52 2.85 0.90
N HIS A 317 -11.11 3.58 1.92
CA HIS A 317 -11.31 3.19 3.31
C HIS A 317 -12.70 3.64 3.79
N CYS A 318 -13.57 2.69 4.09
CA CYS A 318 -14.97 2.93 4.45
C CYS A 318 -15.17 3.25 5.94
N THR A 319 -14.46 4.22 6.45
CA THR A 319 -14.62 4.75 7.80
C THR A 319 -15.61 5.93 7.83
N ASN A 320 -15.65 6.72 8.87
CA ASN A 320 -16.53 7.90 8.91
C ASN A 320 -16.03 9.04 7.99
N VAL A 321 -16.96 9.86 7.49
CA VAL A 321 -16.69 10.95 6.54
C VAL A 321 -15.69 11.98 7.06
N ASN A 322 -15.66 12.20 8.37
CA ASN A 322 -14.79 13.19 9.00
C ASN A 322 -13.42 12.63 9.41
N SER A 323 -13.14 11.37 9.08
CA SER A 323 -11.84 10.78 9.39
C SER A 323 -10.76 11.36 8.47
N ILE A 324 -9.63 11.73 9.06
CA ILE A 324 -8.42 12.11 8.31
C ILE A 324 -7.82 10.93 7.53
N PHE A 325 -8.22 9.70 7.88
CA PHE A 325 -7.92 8.45 7.18
C PHE A 325 -9.14 7.92 6.41
N GLY A 326 -10.07 8.78 6.03
CA GLY A 326 -11.31 8.44 5.34
C GLY A 326 -11.23 8.56 3.82
N LEU A 327 -12.22 9.25 3.25
CA LEU A 327 -12.39 9.37 1.82
C LEU A 327 -11.25 10.13 1.15
N SER A 328 -10.69 9.52 0.13
CA SER A 328 -9.61 10.08 -0.67
C SER A 328 -10.11 11.23 -1.55
N PRO A 329 -9.34 12.32 -1.70
CA PRO A 329 -9.66 13.37 -2.67
C PRO A 329 -9.67 12.82 -4.11
N ASN A 330 -10.52 13.40 -4.96
CA ASN A 330 -10.62 13.06 -6.38
C ASN A 330 -10.86 11.56 -6.68
N TYR A 331 -11.46 10.85 -5.76
CA TYR A 331 -11.81 9.46 -5.91
C TYR A 331 -13.33 9.28 -5.93
N ASN A 332 -13.88 8.67 -6.98
CA ASN A 332 -15.33 8.49 -7.09
C ASN A 332 -15.80 7.31 -6.22
N TRP A 333 -15.84 7.55 -4.92
CA TRP A 333 -16.17 6.57 -3.90
C TRP A 333 -17.59 6.01 -4.01
N LYS A 334 -18.57 6.79 -4.49
CA LYS A 334 -19.94 6.30 -4.74
C LYS A 334 -19.95 5.24 -5.83
N LYS A 335 -19.31 5.53 -6.96
CA LYS A 335 -19.18 4.58 -8.07
C LYS A 335 -18.50 3.30 -7.62
N VAL A 336 -17.38 3.39 -6.90
CA VAL A 336 -16.66 2.21 -6.41
C VAL A 336 -17.50 1.39 -5.44
N TRP A 337 -18.29 2.04 -4.59
CA TRP A 337 -19.24 1.37 -3.72
C TRP A 337 -20.31 0.61 -4.51
N GLU A 338 -20.97 1.26 -5.46
CA GLU A 338 -22.04 0.70 -6.28
C GLU A 338 -21.56 -0.46 -7.16
N GLU A 339 -20.40 -0.30 -7.80
CA GLU A 339 -19.81 -1.33 -8.66
C GLU A 339 -19.43 -2.63 -7.91
N ASN A 340 -19.27 -2.57 -6.60
CA ASN A 340 -18.91 -3.72 -5.77
C ASN A 340 -20.10 -4.32 -5.00
N GLU A 341 -21.33 -3.94 -5.36
CA GLU A 341 -22.53 -4.58 -4.85
C GLU A 341 -22.58 -6.05 -5.24
N ILE A 342 -22.91 -6.90 -4.27
CA ILE A 342 -23.14 -8.33 -4.49
C ILE A 342 -24.61 -8.50 -4.89
N LYS A 343 -24.81 -8.91 -6.09
CA LYS A 343 -26.14 -9.23 -6.65
C LYS A 343 -26.50 -10.68 -6.37
#